data_e7e3e3cd895d361698c6ba527c915aea
#
_entry.id   e7e3e3cd895d361698c6ba527c915aea
#
_cell.length_a   1.000
_cell.length_b   1.000
_cell.length_c   1.000
_cell.angle_alpha   90.00
_cell.angle_beta   90.00
_cell.angle_gamma   90.00
#
_symmetry.space_group_name_H-M   'P 1'
#
loop_
_entity.id
_entity.type
_entity.pdbx_description
1 polymer ?
#
loop_
_entity_poly.entity_id
_entity_poly.type
_entity_poly.pdbx_seq_one_letter_code
_entity_poly.pdbx_strand_id
1 'polypeptide(L)'
;MALSKFLDVKNDVAFRHVFGSMDNKDITIHFLNDILELTGDNKITDISFLSPIQDPEIASKKQSIVDILCTDSSGMQAIIEMQVVKTTGFEKRAQYYAAKAYISQAHKGDQYHNLKEVIFIAIADFILFPNKQAYKSDHVTLDKISYEHDLKDFSFTFVELPKFKKTKKDQLENIVEKWIYFFKYADETSEEDLQKIIGSDVIIGRAYNELDQFNWTEDRRLAYDQSKKRTDDYHSTLSQKFNEGKEEGREEGIKIGEERGRAEGRKAEKIEVAKSLLKAGVSVDIISQTTGISVSELLKL
;
A
#
# COMPACT_ATOMS: atom_id res chain seq x y z
N MET A 1 -20.54 -18.70 13.69
CA MET A 1 -20.39 -18.27 12.30
C MET A 1 -20.10 -19.51 11.48
N ALA A 2 -20.76 -19.69 10.33
CA ALA A 2 -20.37 -20.75 9.40
C ALA A 2 -18.94 -20.46 8.92
N LEU A 3 -18.08 -21.49 8.86
CA LEU A 3 -16.74 -21.35 8.29
C LEU A 3 -16.90 -20.94 6.81
N SER A 4 -16.17 -19.88 6.38
CA SER A 4 -16.09 -19.53 4.98
C SER A 4 -15.57 -20.73 4.18
N LYS A 5 -16.13 -20.99 2.99
CA LYS A 5 -15.62 -22.05 2.12
C LYS A 5 -14.23 -21.67 1.57
N PHE A 6 -14.05 -20.40 1.23
CA PHE A 6 -12.85 -19.90 0.60
C PHE A 6 -11.95 -19.15 1.61
N LEU A 7 -10.66 -19.33 1.44
CA LEU A 7 -9.63 -18.62 2.21
C LEU A 7 -9.43 -17.20 1.66
N ASP A 8 -8.91 -16.31 2.52
CA ASP A 8 -8.52 -14.96 2.11
C ASP A 8 -7.26 -15.02 1.22
N VAL A 9 -7.41 -14.66 -0.04
CA VAL A 9 -6.31 -14.64 -1.01
C VAL A 9 -5.23 -13.59 -0.70
N LYS A 10 -5.53 -12.60 0.14
CA LYS A 10 -4.55 -11.60 0.57
C LYS A 10 -3.49 -12.15 1.51
N ASN A 11 -3.71 -13.33 2.07
CA ASN A 11 -2.70 -14.07 2.82
C ASN A 11 -1.57 -14.51 1.87
N ASP A 12 -0.30 -14.31 2.27
CA ASP A 12 0.87 -14.59 1.43
C ASP A 12 0.98 -16.06 0.99
N VAL A 13 0.55 -17.01 1.84
CA VAL A 13 0.53 -18.45 1.51
C VAL A 13 -0.55 -18.73 0.47
N ALA A 14 -1.75 -18.16 0.64
CA ALA A 14 -2.85 -18.32 -0.31
C ALA A 14 -2.53 -17.64 -1.65
N PHE A 15 -1.99 -16.44 -1.61
CA PHE A 15 -1.61 -15.68 -2.80
C PHE A 15 -0.59 -16.44 -3.66
N ARG A 16 0.49 -16.92 -3.04
CA ARG A 16 1.51 -17.71 -3.73
C ARG A 16 1.00 -19.05 -4.22
N HIS A 17 0.06 -19.66 -3.49
CA HIS A 17 -0.57 -20.90 -3.96
C HIS A 17 -1.38 -20.68 -5.24
N VAL A 18 -2.19 -19.63 -5.29
CA VAL A 18 -3.05 -19.34 -6.45
C VAL A 18 -2.22 -18.83 -7.64
N PHE A 19 -1.31 -17.88 -7.42
CA PHE A 19 -0.63 -17.15 -8.48
C PHE A 19 0.85 -17.52 -8.68
N GLY A 20 1.48 -18.26 -7.78
CA GLY A 20 2.90 -18.60 -7.85
C GLY A 20 3.18 -20.09 -8.04
N SER A 21 2.16 -20.91 -8.26
CA SER A 21 2.29 -22.37 -8.46
C SER A 21 2.35 -22.73 -9.93
N MET A 22 3.24 -23.68 -10.29
CA MET A 22 3.28 -24.23 -11.65
C MET A 22 1.98 -24.92 -12.07
N ASP A 23 1.25 -25.49 -11.11
CA ASP A 23 -0.03 -26.15 -11.37
C ASP A 23 -1.14 -25.15 -11.73
N ASN A 24 -0.96 -23.89 -11.31
CA ASN A 24 -1.90 -22.79 -11.49
C ASN A 24 -1.38 -21.70 -12.44
N LYS A 25 -0.39 -22.04 -13.26
CA LYS A 25 0.25 -21.10 -14.19
C LYS A 25 -0.76 -20.39 -15.11
N ASP A 26 -1.79 -21.07 -15.54
CA ASP A 26 -2.86 -20.51 -16.36
C ASP A 26 -3.65 -19.41 -15.63
N ILE A 27 -3.87 -19.53 -14.32
CA ILE A 27 -4.51 -18.46 -13.50
C ILE A 27 -3.65 -17.19 -13.57
N THR A 28 -2.34 -17.32 -13.40
CA THR A 28 -1.41 -16.19 -13.46
C THR A 28 -1.35 -15.56 -14.84
N ILE A 29 -1.33 -16.38 -15.91
CA ILE A 29 -1.36 -15.88 -17.29
C ILE A 29 -2.65 -15.08 -17.55
N HIS A 30 -3.80 -15.61 -17.17
CA HIS A 30 -5.06 -14.89 -17.33
C HIS A 30 -5.10 -13.60 -16.52
N PHE A 31 -4.70 -13.65 -15.24
CA PHE A 31 -4.61 -12.45 -14.41
C PHE A 31 -3.72 -11.37 -15.04
N LEU A 32 -2.53 -11.73 -15.52
CA LEU A 32 -1.64 -10.79 -16.18
C LEU A 32 -2.28 -10.16 -17.43
N ASN A 33 -2.85 -10.97 -18.29
CA ASN A 33 -3.53 -10.49 -19.51
C ASN A 33 -4.69 -9.55 -19.19
N ASP A 34 -5.49 -9.90 -18.17
CA ASP A 34 -6.66 -9.14 -17.80
C ASP A 34 -6.30 -7.82 -17.10
N ILE A 35 -5.37 -7.85 -16.14
CA ILE A 35 -5.01 -6.65 -15.36
C ILE A 35 -4.20 -5.65 -16.20
N LEU A 36 -3.41 -6.14 -17.15
CA LEU A 36 -2.65 -5.33 -18.10
C LEU A 36 -3.45 -5.01 -19.38
N GLU A 37 -4.66 -5.54 -19.48
CA GLU A 37 -5.57 -5.33 -20.63
C GLU A 37 -4.93 -5.72 -21.97
N LEU A 38 -4.11 -6.79 -21.97
CA LEU A 38 -3.42 -7.28 -23.15
C LEU A 38 -4.38 -8.01 -24.10
N THR A 39 -4.30 -7.66 -25.38
CA THR A 39 -5.18 -8.22 -26.42
C THR A 39 -4.41 -8.64 -27.67
N GLY A 40 -4.99 -9.53 -28.46
CA GLY A 40 -4.40 -9.95 -29.74
C GLY A 40 -3.03 -10.61 -29.57
N ASP A 41 -2.09 -10.22 -30.39
CA ASP A 41 -0.72 -10.76 -30.42
C ASP A 41 0.14 -10.35 -29.21
N ASN A 42 -0.32 -9.37 -28.43
CA ASN A 42 0.38 -8.94 -27.21
C ASN A 42 0.03 -9.79 -25.99
N LYS A 43 -0.89 -10.76 -26.11
CA LYS A 43 -1.24 -11.63 -25.00
C LYS A 43 -0.07 -12.53 -24.59
N ILE A 44 0.15 -12.59 -23.29
CA ILE A 44 1.02 -13.59 -22.66
C ILE A 44 0.34 -14.96 -22.84
N THR A 45 1.04 -15.88 -23.50
CA THR A 45 0.53 -17.25 -23.75
C THR A 45 1.19 -18.29 -22.87
N ASP A 46 2.39 -18.00 -22.36
CA ASP A 46 3.13 -18.87 -21.46
C ASP A 46 4.03 -18.04 -20.53
N ILE A 47 4.28 -18.57 -19.32
CA ILE A 47 5.21 -17.99 -18.35
C ILE A 47 6.07 -19.08 -17.71
N SER A 48 7.23 -18.67 -17.19
CA SER A 48 8.06 -19.46 -16.30
C SER A 48 8.27 -18.70 -15.02
N PHE A 49 8.05 -19.34 -13.87
CA PHE A 49 8.36 -18.73 -12.58
C PHE A 49 9.86 -18.68 -12.34
N LEU A 50 10.33 -17.55 -11.88
CA LEU A 50 11.73 -17.31 -11.48
C LEU A 50 11.83 -17.33 -9.96
N SER A 51 13.08 -17.40 -9.44
CA SER A 51 13.29 -17.28 -8.01
C SER A 51 12.76 -15.94 -7.50
N PRO A 52 11.85 -15.94 -6.51
CA PRO A 52 11.37 -14.69 -5.90
C PRO A 52 12.45 -14.02 -5.04
N ILE A 53 13.54 -14.72 -4.74
CA ILE A 53 14.68 -14.23 -3.96
C ILE A 53 15.64 -13.56 -4.92
N GLN A 54 15.78 -12.26 -4.78
CA GLN A 54 16.74 -11.45 -5.52
C GLN A 54 17.94 -11.18 -4.61
N ASP A 55 18.95 -12.03 -4.71
CA ASP A 55 20.16 -11.92 -3.90
C ASP A 55 20.94 -10.63 -4.23
N PRO A 56 21.54 -10.00 -3.23
CA PRO A 56 22.42 -8.88 -3.49
C PRO A 56 23.73 -9.36 -4.13
N GLU A 57 24.16 -8.69 -5.19
CA GLU A 57 25.49 -8.94 -5.80
C GLU A 57 26.66 -8.74 -4.81
N ILE A 58 26.45 -7.96 -3.76
CA ILE A 58 27.40 -7.68 -2.69
C ILE A 58 26.69 -7.97 -1.35
N ALA A 59 27.30 -8.74 -0.48
CA ALA A 59 26.75 -9.17 0.81
C ALA A 59 26.26 -8.02 1.73
N SER A 60 26.74 -6.80 1.53
CA SER A 60 26.30 -5.61 2.28
C SER A 60 25.02 -4.97 1.75
N LYS A 61 24.52 -5.38 0.57
CA LYS A 61 23.28 -4.85 0.01
C LYS A 61 22.07 -5.61 0.53
N LYS A 62 20.92 -4.95 0.53
CA LYS A 62 19.66 -5.53 1.00
C LYS A 62 19.17 -6.61 0.04
N GLN A 63 18.95 -7.83 0.57
CA GLN A 63 18.21 -8.88 -0.12
C GLN A 63 16.77 -8.40 -0.37
N SER A 64 16.22 -8.71 -1.54
CA SER A 64 14.83 -8.42 -1.89
C SER A 64 14.11 -9.74 -2.11
N ILE A 65 12.94 -9.88 -1.52
CA ILE A 65 12.06 -11.03 -1.73
C ILE A 65 10.76 -10.44 -2.26
N VAL A 66 10.37 -10.89 -3.44
CA VAL A 66 9.08 -10.55 -4.06
C VAL A 66 8.12 -11.72 -3.89
N ASP A 67 6.81 -11.49 -4.00
CA ASP A 67 5.86 -12.59 -3.84
C ASP A 67 5.92 -13.53 -5.04
N ILE A 68 5.85 -12.98 -6.25
CA ILE A 68 5.92 -13.73 -7.50
C ILE A 68 6.79 -12.96 -8.49
N LEU A 69 7.70 -13.68 -9.14
CA LEU A 69 8.46 -13.21 -10.29
C LEU A 69 8.33 -14.24 -11.40
N CYS A 70 7.91 -13.82 -12.57
CA CYS A 70 7.82 -14.69 -13.74
C CYS A 70 8.33 -13.99 -15.00
N THR A 71 8.64 -14.78 -16.00
CA THR A 71 9.03 -14.33 -17.34
C THR A 71 8.17 -15.00 -18.39
N ASP A 72 7.81 -14.26 -19.43
CA ASP A 72 7.12 -14.80 -20.58
C ASP A 72 8.06 -15.34 -21.67
N SER A 73 7.52 -15.82 -22.78
CA SER A 73 8.30 -16.34 -23.91
C SER A 73 9.14 -15.28 -24.64
N SER A 74 8.85 -13.98 -24.47
CA SER A 74 9.61 -12.87 -25.04
C SER A 74 10.79 -12.46 -24.14
N GLY A 75 10.81 -12.92 -22.91
CA GLY A 75 11.74 -12.54 -21.86
C GLY A 75 11.27 -11.35 -21.01
N MET A 76 10.09 -10.77 -21.27
CA MET A 76 9.46 -9.78 -20.39
C MET A 76 9.28 -10.38 -19.01
N GLN A 77 9.60 -9.62 -17.96
CA GLN A 77 9.45 -10.06 -16.58
C GLN A 77 8.28 -9.35 -15.89
N ALA A 78 7.48 -10.11 -15.15
CA ALA A 78 6.42 -9.56 -14.33
C ALA A 78 6.67 -9.88 -12.85
N ILE A 79 6.61 -8.83 -12.01
CA ILE A 79 6.58 -8.94 -10.55
C ILE A 79 5.15 -8.72 -10.10
N ILE A 80 4.60 -9.62 -9.29
CA ILE A 80 3.26 -9.49 -8.71
C ILE A 80 3.40 -9.51 -7.19
N GLU A 81 2.95 -8.45 -6.53
CA GLU A 81 3.02 -8.25 -5.08
C GLU A 81 1.63 -8.06 -4.48
N MET A 82 1.33 -8.82 -3.42
CA MET A 82 0.18 -8.60 -2.54
C MET A 82 0.65 -7.86 -1.29
N GLN A 83 0.11 -6.67 -1.05
CA GLN A 83 0.54 -5.85 0.07
C GLN A 83 -0.64 -5.47 0.97
N VAL A 84 -0.76 -6.12 2.11
CA VAL A 84 -1.87 -5.91 3.07
C VAL A 84 -1.60 -4.72 3.99
N VAL A 85 -0.34 -4.52 4.38
CA VAL A 85 0.05 -3.49 5.34
C VAL A 85 0.72 -2.32 4.65
N LYS A 86 0.22 -1.11 4.90
CA LYS A 86 0.85 0.11 4.40
C LYS A 86 2.20 0.33 5.07
N THR A 87 3.26 0.32 4.28
CA THR A 87 4.62 0.65 4.73
C THR A 87 5.10 1.94 4.07
N THR A 88 5.83 2.78 4.83
CA THR A 88 6.41 4.02 4.28
C THR A 88 7.38 3.70 3.14
N GLY A 89 7.20 4.36 1.99
CA GLY A 89 8.08 4.21 0.83
C GLY A 89 7.82 2.94 0.01
N PHE A 90 6.61 2.39 0.05
CA PHE A 90 6.25 1.24 -0.77
C PHE A 90 6.44 1.52 -2.26
N GLU A 91 6.07 2.72 -2.73
CA GLU A 91 6.27 3.17 -4.11
C GLU A 91 7.76 3.21 -4.52
N LYS A 92 8.65 3.48 -3.59
CA LYS A 92 10.12 3.40 -3.82
C LYS A 92 10.60 1.97 -3.84
N ARG A 93 10.03 1.10 -2.98
CA ARG A 93 10.32 -0.32 -2.96
C ARG A 93 9.92 -1.00 -4.27
N ALA A 94 8.75 -0.66 -4.82
CA ALA A 94 8.29 -1.14 -6.11
C ALA A 94 9.31 -0.84 -7.22
N GLN A 95 9.78 0.41 -7.31
CA GLN A 95 10.80 0.83 -8.27
C GLN A 95 12.13 0.11 -8.04
N TYR A 96 12.54 -0.04 -6.78
CA TYR A 96 13.77 -0.76 -6.43
C TYR A 96 13.72 -2.24 -6.85
N TYR A 97 12.58 -2.92 -6.67
CA TYR A 97 12.40 -4.31 -7.06
C TYR A 97 12.39 -4.47 -8.59
N ALA A 98 11.69 -3.60 -9.30
CA ALA A 98 11.72 -3.58 -10.76
C ALA A 98 13.14 -3.34 -11.30
N ALA A 99 13.87 -2.37 -10.74
CA ALA A 99 15.27 -2.11 -11.12
C ALA A 99 16.18 -3.32 -10.86
N LYS A 100 16.00 -4.03 -9.74
CA LYS A 100 16.76 -5.25 -9.45
C LYS A 100 16.48 -6.35 -10.47
N ALA A 101 15.21 -6.60 -10.78
CA ALA A 101 14.83 -7.57 -11.79
C ALA A 101 15.41 -7.20 -13.17
N TYR A 102 15.41 -5.92 -13.53
CA TYR A 102 16.02 -5.45 -14.76
C TYR A 102 17.54 -5.67 -14.81
N ILE A 103 18.25 -5.28 -13.75
CA ILE A 103 19.71 -5.45 -13.65
C ILE A 103 20.09 -6.92 -13.65
N SER A 104 19.27 -7.80 -13.03
CA SER A 104 19.58 -9.25 -12.97
C SER A 104 19.53 -9.95 -14.33
N GLN A 105 19.00 -9.32 -15.37
CA GLN A 105 19.02 -9.84 -16.73
C GLN A 105 20.38 -9.67 -17.41
N ALA A 106 21.23 -8.73 -16.94
CA ALA A 106 22.48 -8.40 -17.57
C ALA A 106 23.63 -9.22 -16.99
N HIS A 107 24.35 -9.96 -17.85
CA HIS A 107 25.59 -10.66 -17.51
C HIS A 107 26.77 -10.00 -18.17
N LYS A 108 27.99 -10.29 -17.68
CA LYS A 108 29.23 -9.73 -18.23
C LYS A 108 29.38 -10.11 -19.71
N GLY A 109 29.39 -9.11 -20.57
CA GLY A 109 29.54 -9.28 -22.02
C GLY A 109 28.23 -9.21 -22.80
N ASP A 110 27.08 -9.14 -22.12
CA ASP A 110 25.79 -8.99 -22.78
C ASP A 110 25.61 -7.59 -23.37
N GLN A 111 24.76 -7.50 -24.39
CA GLN A 111 24.41 -6.26 -25.03
C GLN A 111 23.15 -5.68 -24.37
N TYR A 112 23.14 -4.37 -24.07
CA TYR A 112 21.99 -3.71 -23.42
C TYR A 112 20.69 -3.81 -24.21
N HIS A 113 20.73 -3.95 -25.55
CA HIS A 113 19.54 -4.11 -26.37
C HIS A 113 18.81 -5.46 -26.15
N ASN A 114 19.43 -6.41 -25.44
CA ASN A 114 18.80 -7.68 -25.08
C ASN A 114 17.97 -7.58 -23.79
N LEU A 115 18.12 -6.49 -23.02
CA LEU A 115 17.32 -6.29 -21.83
C LEU A 115 15.83 -6.22 -22.19
N LYS A 116 14.99 -6.76 -21.32
CA LYS A 116 13.56 -6.89 -21.51
C LYS A 116 12.81 -6.09 -20.47
N GLU A 117 11.62 -5.66 -20.83
CA GLU A 117 10.71 -4.92 -19.94
C GLU A 117 10.49 -5.65 -18.62
N VAL A 118 10.36 -4.86 -17.57
CA VAL A 118 9.93 -5.30 -16.24
C VAL A 118 8.64 -4.59 -15.88
N ILE A 119 7.58 -5.37 -15.69
CA ILE A 119 6.27 -4.91 -15.25
C ILE A 119 6.13 -5.20 -13.76
N PHE A 120 5.82 -4.20 -12.96
CA PHE A 120 5.55 -4.36 -11.53
C PHE A 120 4.05 -4.16 -11.27
N ILE A 121 3.41 -5.17 -10.71
CA ILE A 121 1.98 -5.15 -10.36
C ILE A 121 1.86 -5.27 -8.85
N ALA A 122 1.20 -4.30 -8.22
CA ALA A 122 0.89 -4.33 -6.80
C ALA A 122 -0.61 -4.34 -6.56
N ILE A 123 -1.07 -5.31 -5.77
CA ILE A 123 -2.41 -5.35 -5.20
C ILE A 123 -2.28 -4.88 -3.74
N ALA A 124 -2.80 -3.68 -3.42
CA ALA A 124 -2.66 -3.05 -2.12
C ALA A 124 -4.00 -2.99 -1.38
N ASP A 125 -4.04 -3.53 -0.16
CA ASP A 125 -5.22 -3.42 0.73
C ASP A 125 -5.18 -2.12 1.55
N PHE A 126 -4.61 -1.07 0.98
CA PHE A 126 -4.58 0.28 1.54
C PHE A 126 -4.55 1.34 0.43
N ILE A 127 -4.85 2.60 0.80
CA ILE A 127 -4.75 3.74 -0.13
C ILE A 127 -3.30 4.20 -0.20
N LEU A 128 -2.68 4.03 -1.37
CA LEU A 128 -1.32 4.48 -1.70
C LEU A 128 -1.32 5.91 -2.26
N PHE A 129 -2.20 6.18 -3.22
CA PHE A 129 -2.32 7.47 -3.92
C PHE A 129 -3.62 8.19 -3.54
N PRO A 130 -3.68 8.94 -2.41
CA PRO A 130 -4.92 9.51 -1.89
C PRO A 130 -5.60 10.51 -2.84
N ASN A 131 -4.85 11.14 -3.72
CA ASN A 131 -5.36 12.11 -4.68
C ASN A 131 -5.95 11.49 -5.96
N LYS A 132 -5.81 10.17 -6.16
CA LYS A 132 -6.41 9.44 -7.27
C LYS A 132 -7.70 8.76 -6.82
N GLN A 133 -8.77 8.89 -7.61
CA GLN A 133 -10.06 8.26 -7.32
C GLN A 133 -10.14 6.81 -7.85
N ALA A 134 -9.48 6.53 -8.97
CA ALA A 134 -9.48 5.21 -9.58
C ALA A 134 -8.81 4.16 -8.69
N TYR A 135 -9.38 2.96 -8.66
CA TYR A 135 -8.84 1.81 -7.93
C TYR A 135 -7.64 1.16 -8.64
N LYS A 136 -7.50 1.34 -9.95
CA LYS A 136 -6.36 0.90 -10.76
C LYS A 136 -5.65 2.13 -11.32
N SER A 137 -4.33 2.13 -11.30
CA SER A 137 -3.52 3.16 -11.95
C SER A 137 -2.27 2.57 -12.57
N ASP A 138 -2.02 2.92 -13.83
CA ASP A 138 -0.86 2.51 -14.59
C ASP A 138 0.12 3.68 -14.72
N HIS A 139 1.39 3.39 -14.53
CA HIS A 139 2.46 4.38 -14.51
C HIS A 139 3.58 3.93 -15.44
N VAL A 140 3.99 4.84 -16.29
CA VAL A 140 5.07 4.66 -17.27
C VAL A 140 5.96 5.90 -17.30
N THR A 141 7.12 5.78 -17.91
CA THR A 141 8.03 6.90 -18.13
C THR A 141 7.63 7.66 -19.39
N LEU A 142 7.40 8.96 -19.29
CA LEU A 142 7.03 9.82 -20.42
C LEU A 142 8.01 10.97 -20.59
N ASP A 143 8.24 11.39 -21.84
CA ASP A 143 8.87 12.68 -22.10
C ASP A 143 8.00 13.81 -21.54
N LYS A 144 8.63 14.79 -20.88
CA LYS A 144 7.89 15.87 -20.17
C LYS A 144 7.22 16.88 -21.09
N ILE A 145 7.62 16.94 -22.35
CA ILE A 145 7.13 17.94 -23.32
C ILE A 145 6.17 17.28 -24.32
N SER A 146 6.61 16.18 -24.95
CA SER A 146 5.81 15.48 -25.96
C SER A 146 4.81 14.49 -25.37
N TYR A 147 5.01 14.05 -24.11
CA TYR A 147 4.27 12.97 -23.46
C TYR A 147 4.39 11.62 -24.17
N GLU A 148 5.42 11.44 -25.00
CA GLU A 148 5.72 10.18 -25.66
C GLU A 148 6.36 9.18 -24.71
N HIS A 149 6.03 7.90 -24.89
CA HIS A 149 6.56 6.77 -24.10
C HIS A 149 7.72 6.12 -24.85
N ASP A 150 8.91 6.73 -24.78
CA ASP A 150 10.13 6.26 -25.46
C ASP A 150 10.89 5.22 -24.66
N LEU A 151 10.92 5.37 -23.32
CA LEU A 151 11.60 4.46 -22.39
C LEU A 151 10.61 3.40 -21.89
N LYS A 152 10.48 2.30 -22.64
CA LYS A 152 9.40 1.31 -22.47
C LYS A 152 9.71 0.19 -21.48
N ASP A 153 10.93 0.13 -20.92
CA ASP A 153 11.40 -1.03 -20.17
C ASP A 153 10.85 -1.12 -18.72
N PHE A 154 10.11 -0.10 -18.28
CA PHE A 154 9.48 -0.10 -16.95
C PHE A 154 8.03 0.33 -16.99
N SER A 155 7.16 -0.49 -16.45
CA SER A 155 5.78 -0.13 -16.17
C SER A 155 5.35 -0.60 -14.77
N PHE A 156 4.43 0.16 -14.15
CA PHE A 156 3.95 -0.12 -12.79
C PHE A 156 2.43 -0.02 -12.76
N THR A 157 1.77 -1.09 -12.39
CA THR A 157 0.31 -1.15 -12.18
C THR A 157 0.03 -1.27 -10.69
N PHE A 158 -0.77 -0.35 -10.15
CA PHE A 158 -1.23 -0.40 -8.77
C PHE A 158 -2.73 -0.57 -8.72
N VAL A 159 -3.18 -1.59 -7.97
CA VAL A 159 -4.58 -1.83 -7.63
C VAL A 159 -4.78 -1.56 -6.15
N GLU A 160 -5.60 -0.57 -5.82
CA GLU A 160 -5.87 -0.14 -4.44
C GLU A 160 -7.26 -0.61 -4.02
N LEU A 161 -7.35 -1.78 -3.38
CA LEU A 161 -8.61 -2.45 -3.03
C LEU A 161 -9.60 -1.58 -2.24
N PRO A 162 -9.18 -0.69 -1.31
CA PRO A 162 -10.13 0.16 -0.59
C PRO A 162 -10.86 1.18 -1.45
N LYS A 163 -10.34 1.51 -2.64
CA LYS A 163 -10.99 2.41 -3.61
C LYS A 163 -12.08 1.73 -4.42
N PHE A 164 -12.05 0.41 -4.52
CA PHE A 164 -13.09 -0.37 -5.17
C PHE A 164 -14.33 -0.42 -4.27
N LYS A 165 -15.42 0.24 -4.70
CA LYS A 165 -16.63 0.44 -3.88
C LYS A 165 -17.76 -0.55 -4.20
N LYS A 166 -17.65 -1.32 -5.29
CA LYS A 166 -18.65 -2.32 -5.65
C LYS A 166 -18.62 -3.47 -4.65
N THR A 167 -19.72 -3.71 -3.98
CA THR A 167 -19.88 -4.77 -2.97
C THR A 167 -20.81 -5.88 -3.43
N LYS A 168 -21.55 -5.64 -4.52
CA LYS A 168 -22.48 -6.60 -5.09
C LYS A 168 -21.91 -7.17 -6.37
N LYS A 169 -21.93 -8.49 -6.49
CA LYS A 169 -21.52 -9.25 -7.66
C LYS A 169 -22.22 -8.82 -8.98
N ASP A 170 -23.49 -8.40 -8.88
CA ASP A 170 -24.27 -7.97 -10.04
C ASP A 170 -23.82 -6.59 -10.60
N GLN A 171 -22.87 -5.94 -9.96
CA GLN A 171 -22.33 -4.64 -10.37
C GLN A 171 -20.98 -4.76 -11.11
N LEU A 172 -20.45 -5.99 -11.24
CA LEU A 172 -19.16 -6.20 -11.90
C LEU A 172 -19.34 -6.15 -13.44
N GLU A 173 -18.67 -5.19 -14.08
CA GLU A 173 -18.88 -4.84 -15.48
C GLU A 173 -17.84 -5.50 -16.40
N ASN A 174 -16.65 -5.79 -15.88
CA ASN A 174 -15.54 -6.34 -16.66
C ASN A 174 -14.69 -7.33 -15.86
N ILE A 175 -13.76 -7.98 -16.54
CA ILE A 175 -12.90 -9.02 -15.94
C ILE A 175 -11.96 -8.44 -14.87
N VAL A 176 -11.46 -7.21 -15.04
CA VAL A 176 -10.59 -6.55 -14.05
C VAL A 176 -11.33 -6.38 -12.72
N GLU A 177 -12.61 -5.98 -12.78
CA GLU A 177 -13.45 -5.85 -11.57
C GLU A 177 -13.72 -7.20 -10.89
N LYS A 178 -13.83 -8.27 -11.66
CA LYS A 178 -13.96 -9.63 -11.10
C LYS A 178 -12.70 -10.05 -10.35
N TRP A 179 -11.51 -9.77 -10.88
CA TRP A 179 -10.24 -9.98 -10.18
C TRP A 179 -10.14 -9.14 -8.92
N ILE A 180 -10.52 -7.87 -8.96
CA ILE A 180 -10.48 -6.98 -7.79
C ILE A 180 -11.48 -7.45 -6.73
N TYR A 181 -12.68 -7.90 -7.15
CA TYR A 181 -13.66 -8.48 -6.25
C TYR A 181 -13.13 -9.77 -5.60
N PHE A 182 -12.48 -10.63 -6.37
CA PHE A 182 -11.80 -11.83 -5.87
C PHE A 182 -10.76 -11.47 -4.79
N PHE A 183 -9.87 -10.53 -5.05
CA PHE A 183 -8.88 -10.12 -4.04
C PHE A 183 -9.52 -9.53 -2.78
N LYS A 184 -10.64 -8.85 -2.92
CA LYS A 184 -11.24 -8.13 -1.80
C LYS A 184 -12.20 -8.95 -0.97
N TYR A 185 -12.91 -9.89 -1.57
CA TYR A 185 -14.06 -10.56 -0.97
C TYR A 185 -14.08 -12.08 -1.15
N ALA A 186 -12.98 -12.73 -1.55
CA ALA A 186 -13.00 -14.18 -1.79
C ALA A 186 -13.48 -14.96 -0.56
N ASP A 187 -12.98 -14.63 0.61
CA ASP A 187 -13.34 -15.27 1.89
C ASP A 187 -14.76 -14.96 2.39
N GLU A 188 -15.43 -13.97 1.80
CA GLU A 188 -16.83 -13.62 2.09
C GLU A 188 -17.80 -14.16 1.03
N THR A 189 -17.27 -14.74 -0.07
CA THR A 189 -18.07 -15.16 -1.25
C THR A 189 -18.74 -16.51 -0.96
N SER A 190 -20.07 -16.56 -1.10
CA SER A 190 -20.84 -17.81 -1.06
C SER A 190 -20.75 -18.57 -2.38
N GLU A 191 -21.09 -19.87 -2.37
CA GLU A 191 -21.18 -20.65 -3.63
C GLU A 191 -22.20 -20.10 -4.62
N GLU A 192 -23.33 -19.61 -4.12
CA GLU A 192 -24.37 -18.99 -4.94
C GLU A 192 -23.86 -17.71 -5.61
N ASP A 193 -23.10 -16.91 -4.86
CA ASP A 193 -22.49 -15.69 -5.37
C ASP A 193 -21.39 -15.97 -6.37
N LEU A 194 -20.59 -17.02 -6.11
CA LEU A 194 -19.55 -17.46 -7.01
C LEU A 194 -20.10 -17.79 -8.41
N GLN A 195 -21.22 -18.51 -8.51
CA GLN A 195 -21.83 -18.82 -9.80
C GLN A 195 -22.21 -17.57 -10.61
N LYS A 196 -22.62 -16.52 -9.93
CA LYS A 196 -22.96 -15.23 -10.58
C LYS A 196 -21.70 -14.44 -10.99
N ILE A 197 -20.62 -14.51 -10.20
CA ILE A 197 -19.33 -13.86 -10.50
C ILE A 197 -18.64 -14.53 -11.68
N ILE A 198 -18.56 -15.87 -11.67
CA ILE A 198 -17.91 -16.64 -12.73
C ILE A 198 -18.58 -16.33 -14.07
N GLY A 199 -19.93 -16.48 -14.16
CA GLY A 199 -20.60 -16.36 -15.42
C GLY A 199 -19.99 -17.33 -16.45
N SER A 200 -19.34 -16.80 -17.49
CA SER A 200 -18.58 -17.55 -18.50
C SER A 200 -17.08 -17.70 -18.19
N ASP A 201 -16.57 -17.10 -17.10
CA ASP A 201 -15.15 -17.06 -16.77
C ASP A 201 -14.70 -18.28 -15.97
N VAL A 202 -14.28 -19.33 -16.67
CA VAL A 202 -13.82 -20.58 -16.05
C VAL A 202 -12.60 -20.36 -15.16
N ILE A 203 -11.71 -19.42 -15.50
CA ILE A 203 -10.45 -19.18 -14.78
C ILE A 203 -10.68 -18.50 -13.41
N ILE A 204 -11.60 -17.56 -13.34
CA ILE A 204 -12.02 -17.00 -12.04
C ILE A 204 -12.56 -18.12 -11.14
N GLY A 205 -13.37 -19.01 -11.70
CA GLY A 205 -13.87 -20.19 -10.98
C GLY A 205 -12.74 -21.10 -10.47
N ARG A 206 -11.72 -21.33 -11.28
CA ARG A 206 -10.53 -22.07 -10.85
C ARG A 206 -9.79 -21.36 -9.72
N ALA A 207 -9.59 -20.05 -9.82
CA ALA A 207 -8.93 -19.29 -8.76
C ALA A 207 -9.66 -19.42 -7.41
N TYR A 208 -10.99 -19.39 -7.41
CA TYR A 208 -11.77 -19.66 -6.20
C TYR A 208 -11.62 -21.11 -5.71
N ASN A 209 -11.58 -22.09 -6.61
CA ASN A 209 -11.40 -23.49 -6.23
C ASN A 209 -10.04 -23.73 -5.56
N GLU A 210 -9.00 -23.01 -5.97
CA GLU A 210 -7.69 -23.06 -5.30
C GLU A 210 -7.72 -22.47 -3.87
N LEU A 211 -8.69 -21.65 -3.54
CA LEU A 211 -8.93 -21.12 -2.20
C LEU A 211 -9.88 -21.99 -1.36
N ASP A 212 -10.48 -23.04 -1.92
CA ASP A 212 -11.37 -23.95 -1.18
C ASP A 212 -10.56 -24.66 -0.07
N GLN A 213 -10.77 -24.25 1.18
CA GLN A 213 -10.01 -24.75 2.31
C GLN A 213 -10.14 -26.28 2.54
N PHE A 214 -11.20 -26.87 2.04
CA PHE A 214 -11.43 -28.33 2.15
C PHE A 214 -10.52 -29.14 1.22
N ASN A 215 -9.98 -28.50 0.18
CA ASN A 215 -9.02 -29.11 -0.75
C ASN A 215 -7.57 -28.95 -0.28
N TRP A 216 -7.32 -28.19 0.78
CA TRP A 216 -5.97 -27.95 1.29
C TRP A 216 -5.51 -29.06 2.23
N THR A 217 -4.23 -29.44 2.12
CA THR A 217 -3.58 -30.35 3.09
C THR A 217 -3.48 -29.68 4.45
N GLU A 218 -3.37 -30.48 5.50
CA GLU A 218 -3.23 -29.98 6.88
C GLU A 218 -2.00 -29.07 7.02
N ASP A 219 -0.85 -29.46 6.45
CA ASP A 219 0.38 -28.65 6.49
C ASP A 219 0.19 -27.29 5.83
N ARG A 220 -0.49 -27.24 4.69
CA ARG A 220 -0.77 -25.97 3.97
C ARG A 220 -1.71 -25.08 4.77
N ARG A 221 -2.75 -25.66 5.39
CA ARG A 221 -3.66 -24.92 6.26
C ARG A 221 -2.94 -24.36 7.47
N LEU A 222 -2.07 -25.16 8.10
CA LEU A 222 -1.25 -24.71 9.23
C LEU A 222 -0.34 -23.53 8.82
N ALA A 223 0.29 -23.60 7.65
CA ALA A 223 1.10 -22.51 7.12
C ALA A 223 0.28 -21.23 6.90
N TYR A 224 -0.94 -21.35 6.35
CA TYR A 224 -1.88 -20.24 6.19
C TYR A 224 -2.26 -19.62 7.53
N ASP A 225 -2.63 -20.43 8.53
CA ASP A 225 -3.01 -19.95 9.85
C ASP A 225 -1.85 -19.26 10.58
N GLN A 226 -0.63 -19.77 10.44
CA GLN A 226 0.57 -19.12 10.97
C GLN A 226 0.85 -17.77 10.29
N SER A 227 0.67 -17.69 8.98
CA SER A 227 0.81 -16.44 8.24
C SER A 227 -0.25 -15.44 8.67
N LYS A 228 -1.51 -15.84 8.76
CA LYS A 228 -2.62 -15.00 9.25
C LYS A 228 -2.32 -14.46 10.64
N LYS A 229 -1.91 -15.33 11.57
CA LYS A 229 -1.55 -14.92 12.93
C LYS A 229 -0.45 -13.85 12.94
N ARG A 230 0.62 -14.02 12.13
CA ARG A 230 1.69 -13.01 12.03
C ARG A 230 1.17 -11.64 11.56
N THR A 231 0.26 -11.64 10.59
CA THR A 231 -0.37 -10.41 10.09
C THR A 231 -1.23 -9.75 11.15
N ASP A 232 -2.05 -10.54 11.86
CA ASP A 232 -2.92 -10.06 12.95
C ASP A 232 -2.10 -9.49 14.12
N ASP A 233 -1.03 -10.17 14.53
CA ASP A 233 -0.10 -9.72 15.58
C ASP A 233 0.58 -8.39 15.17
N TYR A 234 0.96 -8.25 13.90
CA TYR A 234 1.54 -7.02 13.38
C TYR A 234 0.53 -5.86 13.41
N HIS A 235 -0.71 -6.07 12.96
CA HIS A 235 -1.78 -5.06 13.04
C HIS A 235 -2.09 -4.65 14.47
N SER A 236 -2.12 -5.61 15.39
CA SER A 236 -2.34 -5.36 16.82
C SER A 236 -1.22 -4.48 17.39
N THR A 237 0.03 -4.80 17.08
CA THR A 237 1.19 -4.01 17.52
C THR A 237 1.16 -2.58 16.96
N LEU A 238 0.81 -2.41 15.66
CA LEU A 238 0.66 -1.08 15.06
C LEU A 238 -0.44 -0.27 15.74
N SER A 239 -1.60 -0.89 16.00
CA SER A 239 -2.73 -0.24 16.67
C SER A 239 -2.36 0.19 18.09
N GLN A 240 -1.62 -0.65 18.81
CA GLN A 240 -1.12 -0.30 20.14
C GLN A 240 -0.18 0.89 20.08
N LYS A 241 0.83 0.88 19.19
CA LYS A 241 1.79 1.99 19.04
C LYS A 241 1.13 3.29 18.61
N PHE A 242 0.13 3.23 17.74
CA PHE A 242 -0.66 4.39 17.35
C PHE A 242 -1.42 4.99 18.55
N ASN A 243 -2.05 4.15 19.36
CA ASN A 243 -2.80 4.61 20.54
C ASN A 243 -1.87 5.18 21.61
N GLU A 244 -0.72 4.54 21.87
CA GLU A 244 0.32 5.06 22.77
C GLU A 244 0.79 6.47 22.32
N GLY A 245 1.20 6.62 21.07
CA GLY A 245 1.66 7.92 20.54
C GLY A 245 0.57 9.00 20.53
N LYS A 246 -0.69 8.61 20.31
CA LYS A 246 -1.84 9.54 20.38
C LYS A 246 -2.05 10.04 21.81
N GLU A 247 -1.94 9.16 22.81
CA GLU A 247 -2.11 9.56 24.22
C GLU A 247 -0.94 10.42 24.70
N GLU A 248 0.31 10.05 24.37
CA GLU A 248 1.49 10.86 24.64
C GLU A 248 1.38 12.27 24.03
N GLY A 249 0.98 12.35 22.75
CA GLY A 249 0.77 13.63 22.08
C GLY A 249 -0.37 14.47 22.69
N ARG A 250 -1.43 13.82 23.21
CA ARG A 250 -2.52 14.49 23.92
C ARG A 250 -2.04 15.08 25.25
N GLU A 251 -1.29 14.31 26.04
CA GLU A 251 -0.75 14.75 27.31
C GLU A 251 0.25 15.91 27.14
N GLU A 252 1.15 15.81 26.16
CA GLU A 252 2.09 16.88 25.83
C GLU A 252 1.34 18.16 25.37
N GLY A 253 0.32 18.00 24.52
CA GLY A 253 -0.52 19.12 24.07
C GLY A 253 -1.24 19.82 25.20
N ILE A 254 -1.78 19.09 26.18
CA ILE A 254 -2.41 19.65 27.38
C ILE A 254 -1.38 20.45 28.19
N LYS A 255 -0.20 19.87 28.44
CA LYS A 255 0.87 20.54 29.21
C LYS A 255 1.33 21.84 28.56
N ILE A 256 1.56 21.82 27.25
CA ILE A 256 1.92 23.02 26.47
C ILE A 256 0.79 24.07 26.53
N GLY A 257 -0.47 23.62 26.39
CA GLY A 257 -1.63 24.49 26.48
C GLY A 257 -1.77 25.18 27.85
N GLU A 258 -1.61 24.43 28.93
CA GLU A 258 -1.61 24.98 30.31
C GLU A 258 -0.47 25.98 30.55
N GLU A 259 0.74 25.66 30.10
CA GLU A 259 1.88 26.57 30.24
C GLU A 259 1.67 27.89 29.51
N ARG A 260 1.17 27.82 28.24
CA ARG A 260 0.82 28.99 27.44
C ARG A 260 -0.32 29.80 28.09
N GLY A 261 -1.39 29.13 28.50
CA GLY A 261 -2.53 29.77 29.14
C GLY A 261 -2.12 30.49 30.46
N ARG A 262 -1.27 29.87 31.28
CA ARG A 262 -0.72 30.51 32.48
C ARG A 262 0.15 31.74 32.15
N ALA A 263 0.99 31.66 31.12
CA ALA A 263 1.83 32.75 30.68
C ALA A 263 1.02 33.94 30.15
N GLU A 264 0.01 33.66 29.31
CA GLU A 264 -0.93 34.64 28.74
C GLU A 264 -1.80 35.27 29.83
N GLY A 265 -2.32 34.47 30.75
CA GLY A 265 -3.10 34.94 31.88
C GLY A 265 -2.31 35.89 32.79
N ARG A 266 -1.06 35.54 33.15
CA ARG A 266 -0.15 36.44 33.91
C ARG A 266 0.11 37.73 33.16
N LYS A 267 0.30 37.67 31.83
CA LYS A 267 0.52 38.88 31.02
C LYS A 267 -0.71 39.77 31.00
N ALA A 268 -1.88 39.19 30.82
CA ALA A 268 -3.17 39.92 30.82
C ALA A 268 -3.43 40.57 32.17
N GLU A 269 -3.22 39.86 33.29
CA GLU A 269 -3.33 40.38 34.65
C GLU A 269 -2.40 41.57 34.89
N LYS A 270 -1.13 41.46 34.50
CA LYS A 270 -0.16 42.57 34.61
C LYS A 270 -0.60 43.79 33.82
N ILE A 271 -1.14 43.64 32.64
CA ILE A 271 -1.67 44.73 31.80
C ILE A 271 -2.87 45.39 32.48
N GLU A 272 -3.79 44.60 33.06
CA GLU A 272 -4.97 45.13 33.76
C GLU A 272 -4.60 45.91 35.01
N VAL A 273 -3.64 45.38 35.81
CA VAL A 273 -3.06 46.09 36.96
C VAL A 273 -2.39 47.38 36.50
N ALA A 274 -1.58 47.35 35.43
CA ALA A 274 -0.94 48.54 34.89
C ALA A 274 -1.93 49.60 34.45
N LYS A 275 -3.01 49.24 33.76
CA LYS A 275 -4.11 50.15 33.38
C LYS A 275 -4.80 50.79 34.58
N SER A 276 -5.01 50.01 35.64
CA SER A 276 -5.62 50.51 36.87
C SER A 276 -4.73 51.50 37.59
N LEU A 277 -3.42 51.26 37.67
CA LEU A 277 -2.42 52.16 38.28
C LEU A 277 -2.27 53.44 37.44
N LEU A 278 -2.27 53.38 36.12
CA LEU A 278 -2.27 54.54 35.23
C LEU A 278 -3.48 55.45 35.50
N LYS A 279 -4.68 54.88 35.62
CA LYS A 279 -5.91 55.61 35.97
C LYS A 279 -5.85 56.24 37.34
N ALA A 280 -5.15 55.62 38.29
CA ALA A 280 -4.92 56.16 39.64
C ALA A 280 -3.84 57.26 39.73
N GLY A 281 -3.20 57.62 38.60
CA GLY A 281 -2.21 58.68 38.53
C GLY A 281 -0.81 58.28 39.01
N VAL A 282 -0.49 56.98 39.09
CA VAL A 282 0.84 56.49 39.45
C VAL A 282 1.80 56.72 38.27
N SER A 283 3.03 57.12 38.54
CA SER A 283 4.01 57.38 37.48
C SER A 283 4.37 56.14 36.69
N VAL A 284 4.59 56.28 35.37
CA VAL A 284 4.89 55.19 34.45
C VAL A 284 6.13 54.39 34.85
N ASP A 285 7.14 55.07 35.45
CA ASP A 285 8.38 54.41 35.93
C ASP A 285 8.08 53.45 37.10
N ILE A 286 7.23 53.85 38.06
CA ILE A 286 6.83 52.98 39.17
C ILE A 286 6.02 51.79 38.67
N ILE A 287 5.10 52.02 37.71
CA ILE A 287 4.30 50.96 37.11
C ILE A 287 5.20 49.97 36.36
N SER A 288 6.17 50.45 35.60
CA SER A 288 7.14 49.61 34.91
C SER A 288 7.94 48.73 35.88
N GLN A 289 8.46 49.29 36.97
CA GLN A 289 9.18 48.54 38.01
C GLN A 289 8.30 47.50 38.70
N THR A 290 7.03 47.81 38.95
CA THR A 290 6.12 46.93 39.69
C THR A 290 5.60 45.79 38.83
N THR A 291 5.25 46.03 37.56
CA THR A 291 4.61 45.05 36.67
C THR A 291 5.62 44.34 35.77
N GLY A 292 6.81 44.91 35.55
CA GLY A 292 7.81 44.45 34.59
C GLY A 292 7.42 44.70 33.13
N ILE A 293 6.40 45.57 32.88
CA ILE A 293 6.02 46.00 31.53
C ILE A 293 6.92 47.19 31.16
N SER A 294 7.44 47.19 29.96
CA SER A 294 8.31 48.29 29.52
C SER A 294 7.56 49.62 29.42
N VAL A 295 8.27 50.75 29.69
CA VAL A 295 7.69 52.08 29.56
C VAL A 295 7.09 52.32 28.18
N SER A 296 7.73 51.80 27.13
CA SER A 296 7.23 51.92 25.74
C SER A 296 5.92 51.13 25.49
N GLU A 297 5.68 50.05 26.21
CA GLU A 297 4.42 49.31 26.18
C GLU A 297 3.35 49.98 27.02
N LEU A 298 3.72 50.54 28.20
CA LEU A 298 2.78 51.26 29.07
C LEU A 298 2.23 52.54 28.43
N LEU A 299 3.03 53.23 27.61
CA LEU A 299 2.57 54.40 26.85
C LEU A 299 1.59 54.11 25.72
N LYS A 300 1.40 52.80 25.37
CA LYS A 300 0.44 52.34 24.37
C LYS A 300 -0.86 51.78 24.96
N LEU A 301 -0.95 51.67 26.28
CA LEU A 301 -2.12 51.18 27.01
C LEU A 301 -3.14 52.28 27.28
#